data_7ae68b047947040c4713951eb547a989
#
_entry.id   7ae68b047947040c4713951eb547a989
#
_cell.length_a   1.000
_cell.length_b   1.000
_cell.length_c   1.000
_cell.angle_alpha   90.00
_cell.angle_beta   90.00
_cell.angle_gamma   90.00
#
_symmetry.space_group_name_H-M   'P 1'
#
loop_
_entity.id
_entity.type
_entity.pdbx_description
1 polymer ?
#
loop_
_entity_poly.entity_id
_entity_poly.type
_entity_poly.pdbx_seq_one_letter_code
_entity_poly.pdbx_strand_id
1 'polypeptide(L)'
;ILISHTDNDHISGVLELFDYMRAHLTSVRVKNLILPEWTQPDDAYQQLVDKAQAAGVNVQKGRKGEQIALGKASLRFLSPDRGTAGTDANEDGMVVELVYGGFEGLFTGDIGTETEKKLLPELEDVDFLKVGHHGSRYSTCQEFLDVVRPELAVVSCSATNTYGHPSGETIERLEDSGAKIWYTMKEGAVTAETDGKEVWVDTFVHP
;
A
#
# COMPACT_ATOMS: atom_id res chain seq x y z
N ILE A 1 -2.73 3.94 -11.34
CA ILE A 1 -2.00 2.96 -10.50
C ILE A 1 -1.04 3.75 -9.61
N LEU A 2 -0.91 3.31 -8.35
CA LEU A 2 0.07 3.79 -7.40
C LEU A 2 0.92 2.59 -6.96
N ILE A 3 2.23 2.73 -6.95
CA ILE A 3 3.19 1.71 -6.52
C ILE A 3 3.90 2.22 -5.29
N SER A 4 3.87 1.43 -4.22
CA SER A 4 4.54 1.79 -2.97
C SER A 4 6.07 1.72 -3.08
N HIS A 5 6.59 0.65 -3.70
CA HIS A 5 8.02 0.38 -3.90
C HIS A 5 8.20 -0.64 -5.02
N THR A 6 9.44 -1.00 -5.34
CA THR A 6 9.80 -1.72 -6.57
C THR A 6 10.05 -3.21 -6.40
N ASP A 7 9.74 -3.80 -5.25
CA ASP A 7 9.87 -5.24 -5.07
C ASP A 7 8.95 -6.01 -6.02
N ASN A 8 9.41 -7.17 -6.46
CA ASN A 8 8.83 -7.92 -7.56
C ASN A 8 7.36 -8.30 -7.34
N ASP A 9 6.97 -8.62 -6.13
CA ASP A 9 5.58 -8.96 -5.76
C ASP A 9 4.63 -7.75 -5.78
N HIS A 10 5.17 -6.53 -5.83
CA HIS A 10 4.41 -5.28 -5.98
C HIS A 10 4.32 -4.80 -7.43
N ILE A 11 5.30 -5.13 -8.30
CA ILE A 11 5.36 -4.57 -9.64
C ILE A 11 5.15 -5.56 -10.79
N SER A 12 5.34 -6.87 -10.58
CA SER A 12 5.32 -7.86 -11.67
C SER A 12 4.01 -7.85 -12.45
N GLY A 13 2.86 -7.83 -11.78
CA GLY A 13 1.56 -7.77 -12.45
C GLY A 13 1.33 -6.47 -13.21
N VAL A 14 1.90 -5.37 -12.76
CA VAL A 14 1.80 -4.07 -13.44
C VAL A 14 2.68 -4.04 -14.70
N LEU A 15 3.88 -4.62 -14.63
CA LEU A 15 4.75 -4.78 -15.80
C LEU A 15 4.09 -5.62 -16.89
N GLU A 16 3.43 -6.72 -16.53
CA GLU A 16 2.64 -7.56 -17.46
C GLU A 16 1.44 -6.80 -18.04
N LEU A 17 0.72 -6.05 -17.20
CA LEU A 17 -0.41 -5.23 -17.65
C LEU A 17 0.02 -4.22 -18.73
N PHE A 18 1.16 -3.55 -18.55
CA PHE A 18 1.68 -2.61 -19.54
C PHE A 18 2.06 -3.30 -20.86
N ASP A 19 2.62 -4.52 -20.80
CA ASP A 19 2.89 -5.31 -22.00
C ASP A 19 1.59 -5.70 -22.72
N TYR A 20 0.54 -6.10 -22.01
CA TYR A 20 -0.78 -6.41 -22.59
C TYR A 20 -1.45 -5.17 -23.18
N MET A 21 -1.35 -4.01 -22.53
CA MET A 21 -1.86 -2.75 -23.05
C MET A 21 -1.16 -2.38 -24.38
N ARG A 22 0.17 -2.51 -24.42
CA ARG A 22 0.98 -2.21 -25.61
C ARG A 22 0.67 -3.17 -26.77
N ALA A 23 0.48 -4.44 -26.47
CA ALA A 23 0.13 -5.47 -27.45
C ALA A 23 -1.37 -5.48 -27.82
N HIS A 24 -2.19 -4.58 -27.24
CA HIS A 24 -3.64 -4.54 -27.42
C HIS A 24 -4.38 -5.82 -26.98
N LEU A 25 -3.83 -6.56 -26.01
CA LEU A 25 -4.42 -7.78 -25.48
C LEU A 25 -5.45 -7.55 -24.37
N THR A 26 -5.67 -6.29 -23.99
CA THR A 26 -6.67 -5.89 -22.98
C THR A 26 -7.36 -4.59 -23.38
N SER A 27 -8.62 -4.43 -22.95
CA SER A 27 -9.37 -3.17 -23.02
C SER A 27 -9.08 -2.22 -21.86
N VAL A 28 -8.40 -2.69 -20.82
CA VAL A 28 -8.00 -1.88 -19.65
C VAL A 28 -7.07 -0.76 -20.12
N ARG A 29 -7.28 0.42 -19.56
CA ARG A 29 -6.43 1.59 -19.82
C ARG A 29 -5.99 2.20 -18.49
N VAL A 30 -4.68 2.32 -18.33
CA VAL A 30 -4.06 3.07 -17.23
C VAL A 30 -3.69 4.44 -17.77
N LYS A 31 -4.16 5.49 -17.11
CA LYS A 31 -3.84 6.87 -17.49
C LYS A 31 -2.58 7.37 -16.81
N ASN A 32 -2.46 7.09 -15.51
CA ASN A 32 -1.37 7.57 -14.67
C ASN A 32 -0.76 6.41 -13.86
N LEU A 33 0.55 6.43 -13.75
CA LEU A 33 1.35 5.66 -12.82
C LEU A 33 2.02 6.63 -11.87
N ILE A 34 1.87 6.40 -10.56
CA ILE A 34 2.48 7.21 -9.52
C ILE A 34 3.51 6.35 -8.80
N LEU A 35 4.75 6.83 -8.76
CA LEU A 35 5.90 6.17 -8.16
C LEU A 35 6.46 7.03 -7.04
N PRO A 36 7.18 6.46 -6.04
CA PRO A 36 7.87 7.26 -5.03
C PRO A 36 8.91 8.20 -5.65
N GLU A 37 9.04 9.40 -5.12
CA GLU A 37 10.07 10.34 -5.57
C GLU A 37 11.44 9.98 -4.98
N TRP A 38 12.13 9.05 -5.63
CA TRP A 38 13.51 8.68 -5.29
C TRP A 38 14.53 9.43 -6.12
N THR A 39 15.69 9.76 -5.52
CA THR A 39 16.80 10.45 -6.18
C THR A 39 17.79 9.48 -6.83
N GLN A 40 17.82 8.22 -6.38
CA GLN A 40 18.69 7.16 -6.88
C GLN A 40 17.86 5.88 -7.09
N PRO A 41 16.87 5.90 -8.01
CA PRO A 41 16.02 4.75 -8.25
C PRO A 41 16.83 3.57 -8.81
N ASP A 42 16.38 2.36 -8.50
CA ASP A 42 16.94 1.11 -8.97
C ASP A 42 16.55 0.77 -10.43
N ASP A 43 17.10 -0.34 -10.96
CA ASP A 43 16.81 -0.81 -12.31
C ASP A 43 15.33 -1.23 -12.47
N ALA A 44 14.71 -1.77 -11.44
CA ALA A 44 13.31 -2.17 -11.45
C ALA A 44 12.38 -0.95 -11.59
N TYR A 45 12.70 0.14 -10.90
CA TYR A 45 12.02 1.42 -11.05
C TYR A 45 12.12 1.93 -12.49
N GLN A 46 13.34 1.92 -13.07
CA GLN A 46 13.53 2.38 -14.43
C GLN A 46 12.78 1.51 -15.45
N GLN A 47 12.79 0.19 -15.27
CA GLN A 47 12.01 -0.74 -16.10
C GLN A 47 10.51 -0.43 -16.06
N LEU A 48 9.99 -0.11 -14.87
CA LEU A 48 8.57 0.24 -14.71
C LEU A 48 8.22 1.54 -15.44
N VAL A 49 9.10 2.56 -15.34
CA VAL A 49 8.96 3.82 -16.07
C VAL A 49 8.95 3.59 -17.57
N ASP A 50 9.93 2.84 -18.07
CA ASP A 50 10.08 2.59 -19.53
C ASP A 50 8.86 1.86 -20.10
N LYS A 51 8.38 0.82 -19.40
CA LYS A 51 7.19 0.06 -19.83
C LYS A 51 5.90 0.91 -19.77
N ALA A 52 5.74 1.71 -18.73
CA ALA A 52 4.61 2.62 -18.59
C ALA A 52 4.56 3.61 -19.76
N GLN A 53 5.69 4.26 -20.05
CA GLN A 53 5.81 5.21 -21.16
C GLN A 53 5.54 4.55 -22.52
N ALA A 54 6.10 3.34 -22.75
CA ALA A 54 5.86 2.58 -23.96
C ALA A 54 4.38 2.17 -24.14
N ALA A 55 3.64 2.03 -23.04
CA ALA A 55 2.20 1.76 -23.02
C ALA A 55 1.34 3.06 -23.08
N GLY A 56 1.95 4.23 -23.20
CA GLY A 56 1.27 5.53 -23.23
C GLY A 56 0.72 6.00 -21.89
N VAL A 57 1.29 5.49 -20.79
CA VAL A 57 0.93 5.87 -19.42
C VAL A 57 1.74 7.08 -18.97
N ASN A 58 1.06 8.07 -18.37
CA ASN A 58 1.72 9.22 -17.77
C ASN A 58 2.34 8.82 -16.43
N VAL A 59 3.66 9.01 -16.28
CA VAL A 59 4.39 8.70 -15.04
C VAL A 59 4.51 9.96 -14.19
N GLN A 60 4.10 9.87 -12.96
CA GLN A 60 4.19 10.92 -11.95
C GLN A 60 4.98 10.42 -10.75
N LYS A 61 5.51 11.34 -9.97
CA LYS A 61 6.19 11.04 -8.71
C LYS A 61 5.34 11.56 -7.56
N GLY A 62 5.29 10.79 -6.46
CA GLY A 62 4.61 11.17 -5.24
C GLY A 62 5.60 11.24 -4.08
N ARG A 63 5.40 12.20 -3.21
CA ARG A 63 6.21 12.39 -2.00
C ARG A 63 5.38 13.03 -0.90
N LYS A 64 5.92 12.96 0.29
CA LYS A 64 5.33 13.55 1.48
C LYS A 64 4.88 15.00 1.28
N GLY A 65 3.67 15.27 1.79
CA GLY A 65 3.02 16.57 1.72
C GLY A 65 2.25 16.85 0.43
N GLU A 66 2.34 15.97 -0.58
CA GLU A 66 1.51 16.08 -1.77
C GLU A 66 0.14 15.42 -1.57
N GLN A 67 -0.84 15.85 -2.37
CA GLN A 67 -2.19 15.29 -2.38
C GLN A 67 -2.71 15.16 -3.80
N ILE A 68 -3.52 14.13 -4.02
CA ILE A 68 -4.23 13.89 -5.29
C ILE A 68 -5.73 13.81 -5.02
N ALA A 69 -6.49 14.66 -5.68
CA ALA A 69 -7.95 14.59 -5.61
C ALA A 69 -8.50 13.48 -6.52
N LEU A 70 -9.39 12.66 -5.97
CA LEU A 70 -10.09 11.57 -6.66
C LEU A 70 -11.62 11.78 -6.51
N GLY A 71 -12.16 12.76 -7.20
CA GLY A 71 -13.55 13.17 -7.05
C GLY A 71 -13.81 13.76 -5.68
N LYS A 72 -14.55 13.05 -4.82
CA LYS A 72 -14.80 13.45 -3.42
C LYS A 72 -13.76 12.91 -2.44
N ALA A 73 -12.94 11.96 -2.87
CA ALA A 73 -11.86 11.40 -2.08
C ALA A 73 -10.55 12.14 -2.38
N SER A 74 -9.57 11.98 -1.51
CA SER A 74 -8.20 12.44 -1.71
C SER A 74 -7.20 11.40 -1.23
N LEU A 75 -6.04 11.35 -1.88
CA LEU A 75 -4.87 10.63 -1.43
C LEU A 75 -3.87 11.62 -0.88
N ARG A 76 -3.44 11.43 0.37
CA ARG A 76 -2.38 12.20 1.03
C ARG A 76 -1.12 11.34 1.13
N PHE A 77 0.01 11.86 0.64
CA PHE A 77 1.29 11.15 0.70
C PHE A 77 2.02 11.50 1.98
N LEU A 78 2.33 10.47 2.77
CA LEU A 78 3.03 10.58 4.05
C LEU A 78 4.52 10.20 3.94
N SER A 79 4.88 9.43 2.90
CA SER A 79 6.25 9.02 2.55
C SER A 79 6.33 8.86 1.02
N PRO A 80 7.55 8.95 0.41
CA PRO A 80 8.85 9.29 1.01
C PRO A 80 9.03 10.79 1.24
N ASP A 81 9.99 11.15 2.10
CA ASP A 81 10.43 12.52 2.26
C ASP A 81 11.12 13.04 0.99
N ARG A 82 11.16 14.37 0.82
CA ARG A 82 11.88 14.97 -0.29
C ARG A 82 13.38 14.66 -0.20
N GLY A 83 13.96 14.15 -1.29
CA GLY A 83 15.38 13.84 -1.37
C GLY A 83 15.74 12.44 -0.88
N THR A 84 14.74 11.61 -0.52
CA THR A 84 14.93 10.19 -0.22
C THR A 84 15.67 9.51 -1.37
N ALA A 85 16.63 8.65 -1.03
CA ALA A 85 17.48 8.01 -2.03
C ALA A 85 16.76 6.90 -2.80
N GLY A 86 15.98 6.07 -2.13
CA GLY A 86 15.38 4.85 -2.68
C GLY A 86 16.36 3.68 -2.66
N THR A 87 17.31 3.70 -1.73
CA THR A 87 18.31 2.63 -1.58
C THR A 87 17.82 1.46 -0.76
N ASP A 88 16.84 1.68 0.06
CA ASP A 88 16.03 0.64 0.73
C ASP A 88 14.59 0.80 0.23
N ALA A 89 14.19 -0.05 -0.72
CA ALA A 89 12.91 0.07 -1.39
C ALA A 89 11.72 -0.02 -0.41
N ASN A 90 11.85 -0.82 0.65
CA ASN A 90 10.83 -0.97 1.67
C ASN A 90 10.75 0.28 2.56
N GLU A 91 11.85 0.64 3.24
CA GLU A 91 11.86 1.79 4.17
C GLU A 91 11.67 3.14 3.46
N ASP A 92 12.13 3.25 2.21
CA ASP A 92 11.96 4.43 1.35
C ASP A 92 10.63 4.40 0.57
N GLY A 93 9.75 3.45 0.88
CA GLY A 93 8.49 3.20 0.19
C GLY A 93 7.45 4.31 0.40
N MET A 94 6.44 4.27 -0.45
CA MET A 94 5.33 5.23 -0.41
C MET A 94 4.29 4.80 0.62
N VAL A 95 3.97 5.70 1.54
CA VAL A 95 2.85 5.59 2.46
C VAL A 95 1.77 6.58 2.06
N VAL A 96 0.54 6.09 1.94
CA VAL A 96 -0.59 6.89 1.46
C VAL A 96 -1.78 6.71 2.38
N GLU A 97 -2.41 7.82 2.67
CA GLU A 97 -3.71 7.88 3.33
C GLU A 97 -4.80 8.25 2.32
N LEU A 98 -5.87 7.48 2.31
CA LEU A 98 -7.08 7.74 1.56
C LEU A 98 -8.13 8.36 2.47
N VAL A 99 -8.57 9.57 2.14
CA VAL A 99 -9.62 10.27 2.89
C VAL A 99 -10.86 10.40 2.02
N TYR A 100 -12.02 9.98 2.53
CA TYR A 100 -13.30 10.16 1.86
C TYR A 100 -14.42 10.42 2.88
N GLY A 101 -14.88 11.66 2.96
CA GLY A 101 -15.85 12.07 3.99
C GLY A 101 -15.25 11.95 5.39
N GLY A 102 -15.80 11.09 6.24
CA GLY A 102 -15.24 10.74 7.55
C GLY A 102 -14.43 9.45 7.55
N PHE A 103 -14.21 8.82 6.41
CA PHE A 103 -13.42 7.59 6.29
C PHE A 103 -11.95 7.91 6.04
N GLU A 104 -11.07 7.23 6.77
CA GLU A 104 -9.63 7.28 6.63
C GLU A 104 -9.03 5.89 6.49
N GLY A 105 -8.33 5.65 5.38
CA GLY A 105 -7.67 4.38 5.09
C GLY A 105 -6.18 4.55 4.89
N LEU A 106 -5.36 3.79 5.63
CA LEU A 106 -3.90 3.89 5.59
C LEU A 106 -3.29 2.70 4.83
N PHE A 107 -2.41 3.01 3.88
CA PHE A 107 -1.67 2.07 3.04
C PHE A 107 -0.18 2.30 3.24
N THR A 108 0.47 1.39 3.94
CA THR A 108 1.86 1.55 4.39
C THR A 108 2.90 0.92 3.47
N GLY A 109 2.46 0.20 2.42
CA GLY A 109 3.40 -0.60 1.62
C GLY A 109 4.12 -1.60 2.50
N ASP A 110 5.43 -1.67 2.36
CA ASP A 110 6.27 -2.59 3.11
C ASP A 110 7.29 -1.87 4.02
N ILE A 111 6.95 -0.62 4.43
CA ILE A 111 7.78 0.10 5.41
C ILE A 111 7.92 -0.71 6.70
N GLY A 112 9.09 -0.60 7.31
CA GLY A 112 9.37 -1.21 8.60
C GLY A 112 9.16 -0.26 9.77
N THR A 113 9.45 -0.78 10.96
CA THR A 113 9.26 -0.07 12.24
C THR A 113 9.97 1.28 12.32
N GLU A 114 11.11 1.45 11.64
CA GLU A 114 11.84 2.73 11.66
C GLU A 114 11.06 3.84 10.97
N THR A 115 10.51 3.56 9.81
CA THR A 115 9.70 4.53 9.06
C THR A 115 8.33 4.72 9.71
N GLU A 116 7.69 3.66 10.23
CA GLU A 116 6.48 3.79 11.04
C GLU A 116 6.65 4.79 12.18
N LYS A 117 7.74 4.66 12.96
CA LYS A 117 8.04 5.58 14.08
C LYS A 117 8.29 7.02 13.66
N LYS A 118 8.86 7.25 12.49
CA LYS A 118 9.03 8.61 11.95
C LYS A 118 7.69 9.26 11.60
N LEU A 119 6.70 8.45 11.21
CA LEU A 119 5.37 8.92 10.81
C LEU A 119 4.43 9.21 11.98
N LEU A 120 4.67 8.66 13.19
CA LEU A 120 3.78 8.79 14.34
C LEU A 120 3.27 10.22 14.61
N PRO A 121 4.08 11.30 14.47
CA PRO A 121 3.61 12.66 14.74
C PRO A 121 2.56 13.17 13.73
N GLU A 122 2.37 12.49 12.61
CA GLU A 122 1.50 12.89 11.51
C GLU A 122 0.30 11.97 11.32
N LEU A 123 0.25 10.88 12.11
CA LEU A 123 -0.80 9.88 12.05
C LEU A 123 -1.86 10.15 13.12
N GLU A 124 -3.09 9.81 12.76
CA GLU A 124 -4.24 9.78 13.65
C GLU A 124 -4.88 8.37 13.60
N ASP A 125 -5.98 8.13 14.31
CA ASP A 125 -6.72 6.88 14.20
C ASP A 125 -7.34 6.75 12.80
N VAL A 126 -7.41 5.50 12.29
CA VAL A 126 -7.91 5.21 10.95
C VAL A 126 -8.98 4.12 10.98
N ASP A 127 -9.93 4.17 10.05
CA ASP A 127 -10.94 3.13 9.91
C ASP A 127 -10.36 1.84 9.29
N PHE A 128 -9.38 2.00 8.38
CA PHE A 128 -8.84 0.91 7.60
C PHE A 128 -7.30 0.96 7.55
N LEU A 129 -6.67 -0.18 7.82
CA LEU A 129 -5.23 -0.38 7.64
C LEU A 129 -4.96 -1.52 6.66
N LYS A 130 -4.24 -1.25 5.56
CA LYS A 130 -3.51 -2.27 4.84
C LYS A 130 -2.23 -2.58 5.63
N VAL A 131 -2.21 -3.73 6.28
CA VAL A 131 -1.09 -4.14 7.16
C VAL A 131 0.23 -4.15 6.39
N GLY A 132 1.25 -3.53 6.97
CA GLY A 132 2.55 -3.35 6.36
C GLY A 132 3.28 -4.67 6.13
N HIS A 133 4.05 -4.73 5.06
CA HIS A 133 5.01 -5.80 4.74
C HIS A 133 4.42 -7.21 4.94
N HIS A 134 3.19 -7.42 4.44
CA HIS A 134 2.45 -8.69 4.50
C HIS A 134 2.28 -9.28 5.91
N GLY A 135 2.39 -8.44 6.95
CA GLY A 135 2.40 -8.87 8.35
C GLY A 135 3.77 -9.34 8.85
N SER A 136 4.86 -8.80 8.31
CA SER A 136 6.22 -9.04 8.80
C SER A 136 6.35 -8.65 10.27
N ARG A 137 7.19 -9.37 11.02
CA ARG A 137 7.53 -9.01 12.42
C ARG A 137 8.22 -7.65 12.55
N TYR A 138 8.82 -7.16 11.46
CA TYR A 138 9.57 -5.91 11.41
C TYR A 138 8.73 -4.70 10.99
N SER A 139 7.43 -4.88 10.84
CA SER A 139 6.46 -3.83 10.57
C SER A 139 5.25 -3.91 11.50
N THR A 140 4.37 -2.92 11.43
CA THR A 140 3.14 -2.83 12.25
C THR A 140 3.47 -2.94 13.74
N CYS A 141 4.39 -2.06 14.20
CA CYS A 141 4.85 -2.08 15.59
C CYS A 141 3.76 -1.59 16.55
N GLN A 142 3.92 -1.88 17.86
CA GLN A 142 2.92 -1.54 18.86
C GLN A 142 2.68 -0.04 18.94
N GLU A 143 3.75 0.76 18.94
CA GLU A 143 3.64 2.23 19.01
C GLU A 143 2.86 2.81 17.81
N PHE A 144 2.99 2.18 16.64
CA PHE A 144 2.22 2.56 15.45
C PHE A 144 0.73 2.21 15.65
N LEU A 145 0.42 0.99 16.09
CA LEU A 145 -0.96 0.57 16.37
C LEU A 145 -1.63 1.37 17.48
N ASP A 146 -0.88 1.81 18.50
CA ASP A 146 -1.39 2.65 19.59
C ASP A 146 -1.87 4.03 19.09
N VAL A 147 -1.32 4.49 17.95
CA VAL A 147 -1.72 5.75 17.31
C VAL A 147 -2.84 5.52 16.29
N VAL A 148 -2.64 4.60 15.34
CA VAL A 148 -3.58 4.43 14.21
C VAL A 148 -4.84 3.66 14.56
N ARG A 149 -4.83 2.81 15.58
CA ARG A 149 -5.97 2.07 16.15
C ARG A 149 -7.02 1.64 15.12
N PRO A 150 -6.63 0.88 14.09
CA PRO A 150 -7.52 0.61 12.96
C PRO A 150 -8.75 -0.20 13.40
N GLU A 151 -9.92 0.16 12.89
CA GLU A 151 -11.13 -0.68 13.07
C GLU A 151 -11.03 -1.95 12.23
N LEU A 152 -10.50 -1.82 11.00
CA LEU A 152 -10.31 -2.91 10.05
C LEU A 152 -8.85 -3.01 9.63
N ALA A 153 -8.29 -4.23 9.64
CA ALA A 153 -6.94 -4.51 9.17
C ALA A 153 -6.95 -5.62 8.10
N VAL A 154 -6.31 -5.38 6.96
CA VAL A 154 -6.19 -6.39 5.90
C VAL A 154 -4.74 -6.81 5.74
N VAL A 155 -4.49 -8.11 5.94
CA VAL A 155 -3.20 -8.76 5.70
C VAL A 155 -3.22 -9.42 4.33
N SER A 156 -2.46 -8.87 3.39
CA SER A 156 -2.30 -9.43 2.04
C SER A 156 -1.09 -10.36 2.04
N CYS A 157 -1.32 -11.66 2.02
CA CYS A 157 -0.24 -12.67 2.02
C CYS A 157 -0.69 -13.96 1.34
N SER A 158 0.28 -14.78 0.93
CA SER A 158 0.03 -16.13 0.41
C SER A 158 0.09 -17.17 1.53
N ALA A 159 -0.78 -18.18 1.49
CA ALA A 159 -0.74 -19.32 2.39
C ALA A 159 0.54 -20.17 2.22
N THR A 160 1.22 -20.05 1.08
CA THR A 160 2.41 -20.84 0.73
C THR A 160 3.69 -20.00 0.67
N ASN A 161 3.69 -18.77 1.25
CA ASN A 161 4.89 -17.95 1.28
C ASN A 161 5.99 -18.60 2.14
N THR A 162 7.25 -18.35 1.78
CA THR A 162 8.43 -18.88 2.46
C THR A 162 9.01 -17.93 3.51
N TYR A 163 8.45 -16.72 3.64
CA TYR A 163 8.92 -15.68 4.54
C TYR A 163 8.38 -15.82 5.97
N GLY A 164 7.34 -16.67 6.15
CA GLY A 164 6.66 -16.84 7.43
C GLY A 164 5.71 -15.67 7.74
N HIS A 165 5.19 -15.02 6.71
CA HIS A 165 4.19 -13.96 6.85
C HIS A 165 2.76 -14.51 6.79
N PRO A 166 1.82 -13.97 7.60
CA PRO A 166 2.06 -13.01 8.67
C PRO A 166 2.77 -13.66 9.86
N SER A 167 3.64 -12.92 10.57
CA SER A 167 4.28 -13.41 11.79
C SER A 167 3.28 -13.46 12.96
N GLY A 168 3.47 -14.44 13.85
CA GLY A 168 2.62 -14.55 15.05
C GLY A 168 2.64 -13.29 15.90
N GLU A 169 3.81 -12.66 16.03
CA GLU A 169 3.97 -11.43 16.82
C GLU A 169 3.16 -10.25 16.23
N THR A 170 3.09 -10.14 14.90
CA THR A 170 2.30 -9.09 14.26
C THR A 170 0.81 -9.33 14.41
N ILE A 171 0.38 -10.60 14.30
CA ILE A 171 -1.03 -10.95 14.50
C ILE A 171 -1.45 -10.69 15.95
N GLU A 172 -0.64 -11.06 16.92
CA GLU A 172 -0.91 -10.80 18.35
C GLU A 172 -1.08 -9.29 18.60
N ARG A 173 -0.18 -8.45 18.08
CA ARG A 173 -0.32 -6.99 18.20
C ARG A 173 -1.60 -6.44 17.55
N LEU A 174 -1.98 -6.96 16.38
CA LEU A 174 -3.21 -6.55 15.70
C LEU A 174 -4.47 -7.01 16.48
N GLU A 175 -4.48 -8.22 17.04
CA GLU A 175 -5.57 -8.71 17.87
C GLU A 175 -5.69 -7.88 19.16
N ASP A 176 -4.56 -7.57 19.80
CA ASP A 176 -4.51 -6.75 21.01
C ASP A 176 -4.98 -5.30 20.74
N SER A 177 -4.79 -4.77 19.53
CA SER A 177 -5.31 -3.45 19.15
C SER A 177 -6.84 -3.40 19.01
N GLY A 178 -7.50 -4.55 18.97
CA GLY A 178 -8.95 -4.68 18.78
C GLY A 178 -9.41 -4.59 17.33
N ALA A 179 -8.49 -4.54 16.37
CA ALA A 179 -8.82 -4.51 14.95
C ALA A 179 -9.52 -5.79 14.48
N LYS A 180 -10.52 -5.65 13.61
CA LYS A 180 -11.08 -6.78 12.88
C LYS A 180 -10.15 -7.13 11.72
N ILE A 181 -9.56 -8.33 11.73
CA ILE A 181 -8.50 -8.73 10.81
C ILE A 181 -9.05 -9.63 9.70
N TRP A 182 -8.66 -9.31 8.45
CA TRP A 182 -8.95 -10.09 7.26
C TRP A 182 -7.67 -10.55 6.58
N TYR A 183 -7.64 -11.80 6.07
CA TYR A 183 -6.45 -12.40 5.49
C TYR A 183 -6.73 -12.87 4.06
N THR A 184 -6.04 -12.32 3.07
CA THR A 184 -6.24 -12.77 1.68
C THR A 184 -5.93 -14.26 1.50
N MET A 185 -5.04 -14.83 2.30
CA MET A 185 -4.73 -16.26 2.27
C MET A 185 -5.89 -17.17 2.74
N LYS A 186 -6.89 -16.63 3.46
CA LYS A 186 -8.07 -17.36 3.96
C LYS A 186 -9.31 -17.00 3.15
N GLU A 187 -9.54 -15.72 2.95
CA GLU A 187 -10.74 -15.16 2.38
C GLU A 187 -10.64 -14.91 0.86
N GLY A 188 -9.46 -15.12 0.25
CA GLY A 188 -9.23 -14.74 -1.15
C GLY A 188 -9.17 -13.22 -1.33
N ALA A 189 -9.85 -12.68 -2.34
CA ALA A 189 -9.96 -11.24 -2.48
C ALA A 189 -10.79 -10.65 -1.34
N VAL A 190 -10.28 -9.58 -0.72
CA VAL A 190 -10.98 -8.79 0.30
C VAL A 190 -11.32 -7.44 -0.33
N THR A 191 -12.60 -7.10 -0.35
CA THR A 191 -13.10 -5.82 -0.85
C THR A 191 -13.63 -5.00 0.31
N ALA A 192 -13.08 -3.81 0.52
CA ALA A 192 -13.62 -2.83 1.45
C ALA A 192 -14.29 -1.71 0.65
N GLU A 193 -15.54 -1.42 0.96
CA GLU A 193 -16.33 -0.35 0.35
C GLU A 193 -16.76 0.65 1.41
N THR A 194 -16.80 1.94 1.06
CA THR A 194 -17.24 2.99 1.98
C THR A 194 -18.06 4.04 1.24
N ASP A 195 -19.03 4.62 1.94
CA ASP A 195 -19.76 5.82 1.51
C ASP A 195 -19.21 7.10 2.13
N GLY A 196 -18.11 6.99 2.87
CA GLY A 196 -17.46 8.06 3.62
C GLY A 196 -17.97 8.21 5.06
N LYS A 197 -18.73 7.24 5.57
CA LYS A 197 -19.22 7.17 6.95
C LYS A 197 -19.12 5.77 7.53
N GLU A 198 -19.50 4.77 6.74
CA GLU A 198 -19.45 3.36 7.12
C GLU A 198 -18.56 2.59 6.16
N VAL A 199 -18.04 1.44 6.60
CA VAL A 199 -17.21 0.54 5.80
C VAL A 199 -17.84 -0.83 5.79
N TRP A 200 -17.97 -1.41 4.60
CA TRP A 200 -18.42 -2.78 4.41
C TRP A 200 -17.27 -3.61 3.83
N VAL A 201 -17.15 -4.83 4.34
CA VAL A 201 -16.14 -5.76 3.84
C VAL A 201 -16.84 -6.98 3.25
N ASP A 202 -16.49 -7.30 2.00
CA ASP A 202 -16.90 -8.52 1.31
C ASP A 202 -15.67 -9.34 0.93
N THR A 203 -15.81 -10.67 0.86
CA THR A 203 -14.72 -11.59 0.59
C THR A 203 -15.11 -12.58 -0.51
N PHE A 204 -14.12 -12.99 -1.31
CA PHE A 204 -14.34 -13.93 -2.40
C PHE A 204 -14.69 -15.34 -1.89
N VAL A 205 -14.04 -15.77 -0.80
CA VAL A 205 -14.36 -17.03 -0.11
C VAL A 205 -15.20 -16.67 1.11
N HIS A 206 -16.46 -17.09 1.11
CA HIS A 206 -17.32 -16.95 2.28
C HIS A 206 -17.08 -18.15 3.21
N PRO A 207 -16.82 -17.94 4.50
CA PRO A 207 -16.62 -19.01 5.49
C PRO A 207 -17.89 -19.82 5.76
#